data_74b6e0137b4db6dc1f73dfd3c79b05c0
#
_entry.id   74b6e0137b4db6dc1f73dfd3c79b05c0
#
_cell.length_a   1.000
_cell.length_b   1.000
_cell.length_c   1.000
_cell.angle_alpha   90.00
_cell.angle_beta   90.00
_cell.angle_gamma   90.00
#
_symmetry.space_group_name_H-M   'P 1'
#
loop_
_entity.id
_entity.type
_entity.pdbx_description
1 polymer ?
#
loop_
_entity_poly.entity_id
_entity_poly.type
_entity_poly.pdbx_seq_one_letter_code
_entity_poly.pdbx_strand_id
1 'polypeptide(L)'
;MEALWACWVTLRQWGLTNSPNPLFKNPKTRIQLKPEVQWELDQAETITTDRLAHAFETRTRWYQTINNAFGQYDFLALPSAQVFPFDVAQHWPTEIEERQMTTYHHWMEVVIGGTLSGCPVISLPAGFDDQHRPMGIQFIAPIGEDKKLLEFALAYEEALPWQDAYAQIGK
;
A
#
# COMPACT_ATOMS: atom_id res chain seq x y z
N MET A 1 13.75 4.29 0.56
CA MET A 1 12.63 3.35 0.80
C MET A 1 12.76 2.58 2.10
N GLU A 2 13.88 1.99 2.46
CA GLU A 2 14.03 1.15 3.68
C GLU A 2 13.48 1.78 4.97
N ALA A 3 13.80 3.05 5.23
CA ALA A 3 13.30 3.74 6.42
C ALA A 3 11.76 3.90 6.43
N LEU A 4 11.16 4.13 5.25
CA LEU A 4 9.69 4.19 5.11
C LEU A 4 9.06 2.82 5.29
N TRP A 5 9.70 1.77 4.76
CA TRP A 5 9.25 0.41 4.95
C TRP A 5 9.26 0.02 6.44
N ALA A 6 10.38 0.26 7.13
CA ALA A 6 10.49 0.01 8.58
C ALA A 6 9.45 0.81 9.39
N CYS A 7 9.21 2.06 9.01
CA CYS A 7 8.18 2.92 9.61
C CYS A 7 6.78 2.32 9.42
N TRP A 8 6.43 1.95 8.18
CA TRP A 8 5.11 1.39 7.86
C TRP A 8 4.85 0.08 8.60
N VAL A 9 5.82 -0.85 8.59
CA VAL A 9 5.73 -2.12 9.31
C VAL A 9 5.51 -1.89 10.80
N THR A 10 6.30 -0.98 11.41
CA THR A 10 6.18 -0.68 12.85
C THR A 10 4.80 -0.12 13.21
N LEU A 11 4.31 0.87 12.46
CA LEU A 11 3.02 1.49 12.72
C LEU A 11 1.85 0.52 12.47
N ARG A 12 1.95 -0.33 11.44
CA ARG A 12 0.98 -1.37 11.15
C ARG A 12 0.89 -2.38 12.29
N GLN A 13 2.02 -2.91 12.72
CA GLN A 13 2.11 -3.89 13.81
C GLN A 13 1.60 -3.29 15.13
N TRP A 14 1.99 -2.06 15.43
CA TRP A 14 1.48 -1.34 16.60
C TRP A 14 -0.05 -1.15 16.56
N GLY A 15 -0.60 -0.86 15.40
CA GLY A 15 -2.04 -0.76 15.19
C GLY A 15 -2.78 -2.09 15.45
N LEU A 16 -2.15 -3.23 15.15
CA LEU A 16 -2.74 -4.55 15.41
C LEU A 16 -2.81 -4.86 16.92
N THR A 17 -1.77 -4.54 17.69
CA THR A 17 -1.79 -4.75 19.16
C THR A 17 -2.86 -3.96 19.86
N ASN A 18 -3.15 -2.76 19.37
CA ASN A 18 -4.16 -1.87 19.92
C ASN A 18 -5.56 -2.09 19.32
N SER A 19 -5.70 -3.03 18.41
CA SER A 19 -6.98 -3.37 17.79
C SER A 19 -7.96 -3.90 18.85
N PRO A 20 -9.21 -3.43 18.84
CA PRO A 20 -10.27 -3.97 19.71
C PRO A 20 -10.75 -5.35 19.23
N ASN A 21 -10.24 -5.88 18.11
CA ASN A 21 -10.69 -7.14 17.55
C ASN A 21 -10.45 -8.31 18.53
N PRO A 22 -11.51 -8.97 19.04
CA PRO A 22 -11.38 -10.05 20.01
C PRO A 22 -10.65 -11.28 19.44
N LEU A 23 -10.64 -11.46 18.11
CA LEU A 23 -9.94 -12.56 17.45
C LEU A 23 -8.42 -12.50 17.66
N PHE A 24 -7.86 -11.31 17.86
CA PHE A 24 -6.41 -11.11 18.07
C PHE A 24 -5.98 -11.39 19.50
N LYS A 25 -6.89 -11.22 20.46
CA LYS A 25 -6.60 -11.32 21.90
C LYS A 25 -6.86 -12.71 22.48
N ASN A 26 -7.70 -13.50 21.85
CA ASN A 26 -8.05 -14.83 22.34
C ASN A 26 -7.17 -15.90 21.68
N PRO A 27 -6.36 -16.65 22.46
CA PRO A 27 -5.47 -17.69 21.90
C PRO A 27 -6.22 -18.76 21.07
N LYS A 28 -7.47 -19.09 21.42
CA LYS A 28 -8.25 -20.11 20.67
C LYS A 28 -8.70 -19.64 19.29
N THR A 29 -8.86 -18.33 19.08
CA THR A 29 -9.22 -17.77 17.78
C THR A 29 -7.99 -17.32 17.00
N ARG A 30 -6.93 -16.88 17.71
CA ARG A 30 -5.66 -16.47 17.09
C ARG A 30 -5.03 -17.59 16.24
N ILE A 31 -5.08 -18.83 16.68
CA ILE A 31 -4.53 -19.97 15.92
C ILE A 31 -5.32 -20.29 14.63
N GLN A 32 -6.52 -19.73 14.45
CA GLN A 32 -7.34 -19.87 13.25
C GLN A 32 -7.08 -18.77 12.22
N LEU A 33 -6.29 -17.76 12.59
CA LEU A 33 -5.90 -16.68 11.67
C LEU A 33 -4.87 -17.20 10.67
N LYS A 34 -4.78 -16.50 9.51
CA LYS A 34 -3.73 -16.79 8.54
C LYS A 34 -2.35 -16.67 9.17
N PRO A 35 -1.36 -17.48 8.76
CA PRO A 35 -0.01 -17.46 9.31
C PRO A 35 0.64 -16.07 9.30
N GLU A 36 0.39 -15.28 8.24
CA GLU A 36 0.92 -13.92 8.11
C GLU A 36 0.38 -12.99 9.20
N VAL A 37 -0.90 -13.12 9.55
CA VAL A 37 -1.52 -12.32 10.62
C VAL A 37 -0.99 -12.75 11.99
N GLN A 38 -0.81 -14.05 12.22
CA GLN A 38 -0.21 -14.56 13.45
C GLN A 38 1.21 -14.01 13.62
N TRP A 39 2.02 -14.10 12.55
CA TRP A 39 3.38 -13.55 12.54
C TRP A 39 3.40 -12.04 12.84
N GLU A 40 2.50 -11.25 12.24
CA GLU A 40 2.39 -9.82 12.51
C GLU A 40 2.07 -9.52 13.98
N LEU A 41 1.17 -10.29 14.58
CA LEU A 41 0.82 -10.15 15.99
C LEU A 41 2.01 -10.50 16.91
N ASP A 42 2.79 -11.54 16.55
CA ASP A 42 3.99 -11.92 17.30
C ASP A 42 5.06 -10.81 17.22
N GLN A 43 5.28 -10.25 16.02
CA GLN A 43 6.21 -9.13 15.83
C GLN A 43 5.76 -7.86 16.58
N ALA A 44 4.47 -7.63 16.63
CA ALA A 44 3.90 -6.48 17.32
C ALA A 44 4.21 -6.47 18.83
N GLU A 45 4.32 -7.64 19.46
CA GLU A 45 4.71 -7.80 20.86
C GLU A 45 6.18 -7.38 21.13
N THR A 46 7.00 -7.28 20.11
CA THR A 46 8.43 -6.90 20.21
C THR A 46 8.68 -5.40 20.03
N ILE A 47 7.64 -4.60 19.78
CA ILE A 47 7.80 -3.17 19.51
C ILE A 47 8.18 -2.44 20.79
N THR A 48 9.31 -1.74 20.74
CA THR A 48 9.77 -0.86 21.80
C THR A 48 9.26 0.57 21.61
N THR A 49 9.22 1.35 22.68
CA THR A 49 8.88 2.78 22.65
C THR A 49 9.81 3.55 21.70
N ASP A 50 11.11 3.26 21.71
CA ASP A 50 12.09 3.92 20.86
C ASP A 50 11.86 3.61 19.37
N ARG A 51 11.54 2.35 19.05
CA ARG A 51 11.19 1.95 17.69
C ARG A 51 9.94 2.69 17.20
N LEU A 52 8.95 2.84 18.08
CA LEU A 52 7.72 3.55 17.78
C LEU A 52 7.96 5.06 17.60
N ALA A 53 8.75 5.69 18.48
CA ALA A 53 9.14 7.10 18.37
C ALA A 53 9.85 7.37 17.03
N HIS A 54 10.82 6.53 16.67
CA HIS A 54 11.52 6.64 15.39
C HIS A 54 10.59 6.51 14.18
N ALA A 55 9.58 5.63 14.26
CA ALA A 55 8.58 5.48 13.20
C ALA A 55 7.75 6.77 13.03
N PHE A 56 7.30 7.40 14.10
CA PHE A 56 6.58 8.68 14.04
C PHE A 56 7.44 9.83 13.50
N GLU A 57 8.71 9.91 13.88
CA GLU A 57 9.65 10.89 13.32
C GLU A 57 9.84 10.68 11.82
N THR A 58 10.01 9.43 11.38
CA THR A 58 10.17 9.09 9.97
C THR A 58 8.92 9.44 9.17
N ARG A 59 7.72 9.14 9.71
CA ARG A 59 6.45 9.53 9.10
C ARG A 59 6.32 11.06 8.98
N THR A 60 6.70 11.80 10.02
CA THR A 60 6.64 13.26 10.00
C THR A 60 7.56 13.85 8.93
N ARG A 61 8.80 13.35 8.82
CA ARG A 61 9.71 13.76 7.74
C ARG A 61 9.17 13.43 6.35
N TRP A 62 8.55 12.27 6.20
CA TRP A 62 7.93 11.88 4.94
C TRP A 62 6.77 12.79 4.57
N TYR A 63 5.90 13.10 5.52
CA TYR A 63 4.82 14.06 5.34
C TYR A 63 5.33 15.41 4.85
N GLN A 64 6.39 15.94 5.46
CA GLN A 64 7.02 17.19 5.03
C GLN A 64 7.60 17.09 3.62
N THR A 65 8.24 15.97 3.30
CA THR A 65 8.81 15.72 1.96
C THR A 65 7.73 15.74 0.87
N ILE A 66 6.62 15.03 1.10
CA ILE A 66 5.48 14.99 0.16
C ILE A 66 4.85 16.38 0.00
N ASN A 67 4.61 17.10 1.11
CA ASN A 67 4.04 18.45 1.03
C ASN A 67 4.93 19.41 0.25
N ASN A 68 6.25 19.32 0.41
CA ASN A 68 7.18 20.15 -0.36
C ASN A 68 7.11 19.82 -1.87
N ALA A 69 6.92 18.57 -2.25
CA ALA A 69 6.75 18.18 -3.64
C ALA A 69 5.49 18.80 -4.28
N PHE A 70 4.41 18.93 -3.52
CA PHE A 70 3.19 19.60 -3.98
C PHE A 70 3.33 21.12 -4.18
N GLY A 71 4.43 21.74 -3.77
CA GLY A 71 4.79 23.10 -4.18
C GLY A 71 5.14 23.23 -5.66
N GLN A 72 5.39 22.10 -6.35
CA GLN A 72 5.79 22.05 -7.76
C GLN A 72 4.86 21.16 -8.62
N TYR A 73 4.14 20.22 -8.02
CA TYR A 73 3.31 19.23 -8.71
C TYR A 73 1.90 19.24 -8.15
N ASP A 74 0.91 19.09 -9.03
CA ASP A 74 -0.50 18.93 -8.64
C ASP A 74 -0.80 17.56 -8.09
N PHE A 75 -0.18 16.52 -8.66
CA PHE A 75 -0.33 15.12 -8.26
C PHE A 75 1.03 14.41 -8.33
N LEU A 76 1.17 13.37 -7.50
CA LEU A 76 2.26 12.41 -7.62
C LEU A 76 1.68 11.09 -8.13
N ALA A 77 2.32 10.48 -9.12
CA ALA A 77 1.86 9.25 -9.74
C ALA A 77 2.88 8.11 -9.55
N LEU A 78 2.38 6.92 -9.19
CA LEU A 78 3.17 5.71 -8.97
C LEU A 78 2.37 4.49 -9.46
N PRO A 79 3.00 3.36 -9.82
CA PRO A 79 2.26 2.12 -10.01
C PRO A 79 1.46 1.74 -8.77
N SER A 80 0.30 1.11 -8.93
CA SER A 80 -0.50 0.60 -7.81
C SER A 80 0.03 -0.71 -7.25
N ALA A 81 0.90 -1.41 -7.97
CA ALA A 81 1.58 -2.63 -7.55
C ALA A 81 2.98 -2.69 -8.15
N GLN A 82 3.88 -3.49 -7.57
CA GLN A 82 5.24 -3.69 -8.08
C GLN A 82 5.30 -4.80 -9.14
N VAL A 83 4.26 -5.62 -9.24
CA VAL A 83 4.16 -6.76 -10.15
C VAL A 83 2.78 -6.81 -10.77
N PHE A 84 2.69 -7.40 -11.97
CA PHE A 84 1.43 -7.80 -12.56
C PHE A 84 0.79 -8.96 -11.77
N PRO A 85 -0.51 -9.26 -11.96
CA PRO A 85 -1.14 -10.42 -11.37
C PRO A 85 -0.33 -11.69 -11.61
N PHE A 86 -0.14 -12.46 -10.56
CA PHE A 86 0.61 -13.73 -10.54
C PHE A 86 -0.33 -14.91 -10.26
N ASP A 87 0.18 -16.14 -10.38
CA ASP A 87 -0.60 -17.37 -10.20
C ASP A 87 -1.29 -17.40 -8.83
N VAL A 88 -2.58 -17.77 -8.81
CA VAL A 88 -3.43 -17.85 -7.61
C VAL A 88 -2.91 -18.87 -6.58
N ALA A 89 -2.13 -19.86 -7.03
CA ALA A 89 -1.48 -20.84 -6.14
C ALA A 89 -0.25 -20.25 -5.43
N GLN A 90 0.27 -19.12 -5.89
CA GLN A 90 1.38 -18.43 -5.26
C GLN A 90 0.86 -17.51 -4.15
N HIS A 91 1.31 -17.70 -2.92
CA HIS A 91 0.89 -16.87 -1.78
C HIS A 91 1.27 -15.40 -1.94
N TRP A 92 2.51 -15.13 -2.33
CA TRP A 92 3.03 -13.82 -2.72
C TRP A 92 4.33 -13.99 -3.51
N PRO A 93 4.76 -12.99 -4.30
CA PRO A 93 6.06 -13.00 -4.95
C PRO A 93 7.17 -12.97 -3.92
N THR A 94 8.06 -13.96 -3.94
CA THR A 94 9.19 -14.05 -3.01
C THR A 94 10.40 -13.27 -3.48
N GLU A 95 10.42 -12.88 -4.76
CA GLU A 95 11.48 -12.11 -5.39
C GLU A 95 10.90 -11.17 -6.47
N ILE A 96 11.42 -9.95 -6.55
CA ILE A 96 11.11 -8.96 -7.58
C ILE A 96 12.42 -8.30 -7.98
N GLU A 97 12.80 -8.37 -9.28
CA GLU A 97 14.05 -7.76 -9.80
C GLU A 97 15.26 -8.10 -8.92
N GLU A 98 15.50 -9.38 -8.69
CA GLU A 98 16.61 -9.90 -7.87
C GLU A 98 16.56 -9.48 -6.37
N ARG A 99 15.54 -8.73 -5.97
CA ARG A 99 15.31 -8.35 -4.57
C ARG A 99 14.39 -9.34 -3.88
N GLN A 100 14.88 -9.94 -2.79
CA GLN A 100 14.09 -10.85 -1.98
C GLN A 100 12.99 -10.12 -1.20
N MET A 101 11.77 -10.63 -1.29
CA MET A 101 10.64 -10.16 -0.49
C MET A 101 10.63 -10.93 0.84
N THR A 102 11.01 -10.26 1.90
CA THR A 102 11.24 -10.88 3.22
C THR A 102 9.96 -11.11 4.02
N THR A 103 8.86 -10.47 3.61
CA THR A 103 7.56 -10.59 4.28
C THR A 103 6.43 -10.58 3.26
N TYR A 104 5.27 -11.09 3.66
CA TYR A 104 4.04 -11.09 2.88
C TYR A 104 3.67 -9.72 2.26
N HIS A 105 3.96 -8.61 2.92
CA HIS A 105 3.60 -7.28 2.42
C HIS A 105 4.67 -6.63 1.55
N HIS A 106 5.89 -7.15 1.52
CA HIS A 106 7.04 -6.46 0.93
C HIS A 106 6.88 -6.20 -0.57
N TRP A 107 6.16 -7.07 -1.27
CA TRP A 107 5.84 -6.88 -2.68
C TRP A 107 4.86 -5.72 -2.94
N MET A 108 4.26 -5.15 -1.88
CA MET A 108 3.36 -3.98 -1.96
C MET A 108 4.04 -2.68 -1.49
N GLU A 109 5.36 -2.65 -1.36
CA GLU A 109 6.11 -1.50 -0.82
C GLU A 109 5.82 -0.19 -1.57
N VAL A 110 5.49 -0.23 -2.84
CA VAL A 110 5.22 0.96 -3.67
C VAL A 110 4.04 1.80 -3.16
N VAL A 111 3.09 1.20 -2.44
CA VAL A 111 1.88 1.91 -1.97
C VAL A 111 2.04 2.54 -0.58
N ILE A 112 3.10 2.21 0.16
CA ILE A 112 3.25 2.70 1.53
C ILE A 112 3.51 4.21 1.61
N GLY A 113 4.10 4.79 0.57
CA GLY A 113 4.35 6.23 0.50
C GLY A 113 3.06 7.04 0.56
N GLY A 114 2.05 6.65 -0.20
CA GLY A 114 0.71 7.22 -0.14
C GLY A 114 0.07 6.99 1.23
N THR A 115 0.09 5.76 1.74
CA THR A 115 -0.48 5.42 3.05
C THR A 115 0.13 6.24 4.21
N LEU A 116 1.45 6.45 4.22
CA LEU A 116 2.14 7.18 5.28
C LEU A 116 1.99 8.69 5.16
N SER A 117 1.68 9.21 3.97
CA SER A 117 1.58 10.66 3.73
C SER A 117 0.37 11.30 4.43
N GLY A 118 -0.72 10.56 4.64
CA GLY A 118 -1.99 11.10 5.09
C GLY A 118 -2.74 11.92 4.03
N CYS A 119 -2.24 11.93 2.80
CA CYS A 119 -2.86 12.59 1.65
C CYS A 119 -3.95 11.69 1.02
N PRO A 120 -4.92 12.26 0.30
CA PRO A 120 -5.86 11.46 -0.49
C PRO A 120 -5.13 10.75 -1.62
N VAL A 121 -5.49 9.47 -1.82
CA VAL A 121 -4.90 8.61 -2.86
C VAL A 121 -6.03 7.88 -3.59
N ILE A 122 -5.96 7.85 -4.91
CA ILE A 122 -6.84 7.06 -5.76
C ILE A 122 -6.03 6.12 -6.64
N SER A 123 -6.53 4.91 -6.86
CA SER A 123 -5.97 3.97 -7.84
C SER A 123 -6.90 3.86 -9.02
N LEU A 124 -6.35 4.06 -10.22
CA LEU A 124 -7.06 4.00 -11.49
C LEU A 124 -6.45 2.92 -12.39
N PRO A 125 -7.21 2.33 -13.32
CA PRO A 125 -6.67 1.40 -14.29
C PRO A 125 -5.63 2.07 -15.18
N ALA A 126 -4.47 1.41 -15.40
CA ALA A 126 -3.39 1.92 -16.25
C ALA A 126 -3.24 1.12 -17.55
N GLY A 127 -4.02 0.03 -17.72
CA GLY A 127 -3.97 -0.81 -18.90
C GLY A 127 -3.60 -2.25 -18.59
N PHE A 128 -3.11 -2.95 -19.60
CA PHE A 128 -2.79 -4.37 -19.57
C PHE A 128 -1.41 -4.62 -20.18
N ASP A 129 -0.76 -5.67 -19.76
CA ASP A 129 0.42 -6.17 -20.45
C ASP A 129 0.06 -7.06 -21.65
N ASP A 130 1.09 -7.58 -22.34
CA ASP A 130 0.94 -8.47 -23.51
C ASP A 130 0.24 -9.81 -23.18
N GLN A 131 0.10 -10.15 -21.90
CA GLN A 131 -0.63 -11.33 -21.41
C GLN A 131 -2.04 -10.97 -20.93
N HIS A 132 -2.53 -9.77 -21.21
CA HIS A 132 -3.82 -9.23 -20.76
C HIS A 132 -3.96 -9.16 -19.23
N ARG A 133 -2.86 -9.03 -18.48
CA ARG A 133 -2.89 -8.84 -17.05
C ARG A 133 -3.01 -7.34 -16.72
N PRO A 134 -3.97 -6.94 -15.86
CA PRO A 134 -4.20 -5.54 -15.56
C PRO A 134 -3.10 -4.96 -14.68
N MET A 135 -2.86 -3.65 -14.83
CA MET A 135 -2.06 -2.83 -13.92
C MET A 135 -2.84 -1.58 -13.55
N GLY A 136 -2.64 -1.09 -12.34
CA GLY A 136 -3.17 0.17 -11.87
C GLY A 136 -2.08 1.23 -11.71
N ILE A 137 -2.51 2.48 -11.72
CA ILE A 137 -1.70 3.64 -11.36
C ILE A 137 -2.36 4.35 -10.17
N GLN A 138 -1.58 4.68 -9.15
CA GLN A 138 -2.06 5.48 -8.05
C GLN A 138 -1.66 6.96 -8.22
N PHE A 139 -2.60 7.84 -7.88
CA PHE A 139 -2.37 9.27 -7.82
C PHE A 139 -2.56 9.76 -6.40
N ILE A 140 -1.62 10.56 -5.93
CA ILE A 140 -1.62 11.18 -4.61
C ILE A 140 -1.84 12.67 -4.82
N ALA A 141 -2.82 13.28 -4.14
CA ALA A 141 -3.09 14.70 -4.18
C ALA A 141 -2.67 15.37 -2.85
N PRO A 142 -2.52 16.71 -2.81
CA PRO A 142 -2.31 17.42 -1.55
C PRO A 142 -3.40 17.13 -0.52
N ILE A 143 -3.05 17.25 0.76
CA ILE A 143 -4.00 17.01 1.86
C ILE A 143 -5.23 17.93 1.74
N GLY A 144 -6.43 17.35 1.88
CA GLY A 144 -7.69 18.07 1.76
C GLY A 144 -8.19 18.27 0.32
N GLU A 145 -7.40 17.88 -0.70
CA GLU A 145 -7.76 18.01 -2.11
C GLU A 145 -8.48 16.76 -2.67
N ASP A 146 -9.29 16.09 -1.83
CA ASP A 146 -10.05 14.89 -2.21
C ASP A 146 -10.97 15.17 -3.42
N LYS A 147 -11.64 16.33 -3.42
CA LYS A 147 -12.50 16.73 -4.52
C LYS A 147 -11.72 16.88 -5.83
N LYS A 148 -10.57 17.57 -5.79
CA LYS A 148 -9.70 17.75 -6.97
C LYS A 148 -9.24 16.41 -7.51
N LEU A 149 -8.90 15.46 -6.62
CA LEU A 149 -8.48 14.12 -6.99
C LEU A 149 -9.61 13.34 -7.68
N LEU A 150 -10.85 13.46 -7.20
CA LEU A 150 -12.02 12.82 -7.83
C LEU A 150 -12.37 13.45 -9.17
N GLU A 151 -12.29 14.77 -9.30
CA GLU A 151 -12.46 15.48 -10.58
C GLU A 151 -11.41 15.06 -11.61
N PHE A 152 -10.14 14.92 -11.17
CA PHE A 152 -9.07 14.36 -11.99
C PHE A 152 -9.38 12.93 -12.43
N ALA A 153 -9.87 12.07 -11.52
CA ALA A 153 -10.21 10.69 -11.85
C ALA A 153 -11.30 10.58 -12.90
N LEU A 154 -12.33 11.44 -12.84
CA LEU A 154 -13.37 11.51 -13.87
C LEU A 154 -12.81 11.91 -15.23
N ALA A 155 -11.97 12.95 -15.28
CA ALA A 155 -11.32 13.36 -16.52
C ALA A 155 -10.37 12.28 -17.07
N TYR A 156 -9.70 11.54 -16.19
CA TYR A 156 -8.85 10.40 -16.57
C TYR A 156 -9.68 9.29 -17.23
N GLU A 157 -10.83 8.92 -16.64
CA GLU A 157 -11.73 7.90 -17.20
C GLU A 157 -12.32 8.31 -18.56
N GLU A 158 -12.65 9.59 -18.73
CA GLU A 158 -13.13 10.12 -20.01
C GLU A 158 -12.04 10.06 -21.10
N ALA A 159 -10.79 10.36 -20.73
CA ALA A 159 -9.66 10.36 -21.66
C ALA A 159 -9.15 8.95 -22.01
N LEU A 160 -9.26 8.02 -21.06
CA LEU A 160 -8.75 6.64 -21.16
C LEU A 160 -9.85 5.65 -20.74
N PRO A 161 -10.88 5.42 -21.59
CA PRO A 161 -11.97 4.51 -21.29
C PRO A 161 -11.45 3.07 -21.19
N TRP A 162 -11.53 2.50 -20.00
CA TRP A 162 -11.02 1.15 -19.66
C TRP A 162 -12.14 0.10 -19.57
N GLN A 163 -13.41 0.53 -19.52
CA GLN A 163 -14.56 -0.31 -19.26
C GLN A 163 -14.70 -1.44 -20.28
N ASP A 164 -14.51 -1.14 -21.56
CA ASP A 164 -14.61 -2.13 -22.64
C ASP A 164 -13.49 -3.18 -22.59
N ALA A 165 -12.30 -2.78 -22.16
CA ALA A 165 -11.17 -3.70 -21.99
C ALA A 165 -11.40 -4.68 -20.81
N TYR A 166 -11.96 -4.21 -19.70
CA TYR A 166 -12.32 -5.06 -18.56
C TYR A 166 -13.48 -6.02 -18.86
N ALA A 167 -14.42 -5.63 -19.70
CA ALA A 167 -15.51 -6.49 -20.13
C ALA A 167 -15.06 -7.74 -20.91
N GLN A 168 -13.80 -7.79 -21.35
CA GLN A 168 -13.21 -8.92 -22.05
C GLN A 168 -12.45 -9.88 -21.13
N ILE A 169 -12.21 -9.51 -19.86
CA ILE A 169 -11.55 -10.38 -18.88
C ILE A 169 -12.53 -11.51 -18.49
N GLY A 170 -12.17 -12.74 -18.75
CA GLY A 170 -12.97 -13.92 -18.38
C GLY A 170 -13.93 -14.42 -19.46
N LYS A 171 -13.79 -13.94 -20.69
CA LYS A 171 -14.36 -14.58 -21.89
C LYS A 171 -13.31 -15.48 -22.51
#